data_30713ac79a8c77fb16576d04fcf3d4f4
#
_entry.id   30713ac79a8c77fb16576d04fcf3d4f4
#
_cell.length_a   1.000
_cell.length_b   1.000
_cell.length_c   1.000
_cell.angle_alpha   90.00
_cell.angle_beta   90.00
_cell.angle_gamma   90.00
#
_symmetry.space_group_name_H-M   'P 1'
#
loop_
_entity.id
_entity.type
_entity.pdbx_description
1 polymer ?
#
loop_
_entity_poly.entity_id
_entity_poly.type
_entity_poly.pdbx_seq_one_letter_code
_entity_poly.pdbx_strand_id
1 'polypeptide(L)'
;MRRRDVLRGGTLVLLLGAQQIARGATILAVRVWPAPDYTRVTIESDGLLVSRPVVVPDPPRLAVDIEGIELNPALRELVAKVKADDPFIAGIRVGQGAPSGVRLVIDLKQTALPQVFNLPPVAAYQHRLVVDLYPRKAVDPLEELIAQRMKDSEARPAPAPAGDPLGELIARHSQRPATAPAPSPSPSSPWSLPAAAPQRTDRLIIVALDPGHGGEDPGAVGPSGTREKDVVLRIAQRLQERINATVVNGNPMRAYMTRDADFFVPLHQRVQKARRVQADLFVSLHADAFFTPAAKGASVFALSQNGASSSAARWMADKENRADLIGGVNVKTQDLHVARALLDMSTTAQINDSLKLGGALLGEIGNVGALHKRRVEQAGFAVLKAPDIPSVLVETAFISNPEEEARLRSDAYQEQLADAIMRGINRYFQKNPPLARNRPV
;
A
#
# COMPACT_ATOMS: atom_id res chain seq x y z
N MET A 1 -23.43 23.27 7.27
CA MET A 1 -22.50 22.44 6.49
C MET A 1 -23.28 21.62 5.49
N ARG A 2 -23.02 21.78 4.21
CA ARG A 2 -23.86 21.22 3.15
C ARG A 2 -23.48 19.75 2.90
N ARG A 3 -24.48 18.85 2.89
CA ARG A 3 -24.36 17.38 2.66
C ARG A 3 -23.74 16.96 1.30
N ARG A 4 -23.12 17.88 0.56
CA ARG A 4 -22.63 17.66 -0.80
C ARG A 4 -21.14 17.32 -0.94
N ASP A 5 -20.34 17.47 0.10
CA ASP A 5 -18.87 17.34 -0.01
C ASP A 5 -18.30 15.97 0.39
N VAL A 6 -19.18 14.99 0.75
CA VAL A 6 -18.76 13.65 1.18
C VAL A 6 -18.53 12.67 0.00
N LEU A 7 -18.78 13.10 -1.25
CA LEU A 7 -18.87 12.19 -2.41
C LEU A 7 -17.67 12.21 -3.38
N ARG A 8 -16.48 12.64 -2.96
CA ARG A 8 -15.28 12.65 -3.83
C ARG A 8 -14.27 11.53 -3.60
N GLY A 9 -14.57 10.56 -2.83
CA GLY A 9 -13.78 9.33 -2.74
C GLY A 9 -14.62 8.13 -3.19
N GLY A 10 -14.15 7.32 -4.10
CA GLY A 10 -14.77 6.24 -4.86
C GLY A 10 -15.69 5.21 -4.18
N THR A 11 -16.26 5.49 -3.01
CA THR A 11 -17.12 4.59 -2.25
C THR A 11 -18.57 5.04 -2.28
N LEU A 12 -19.45 4.22 -2.84
CA LEU A 12 -20.88 4.42 -2.70
C LEU A 12 -21.34 3.68 -1.44
N VAL A 13 -21.65 4.42 -0.38
CA VAL A 13 -22.30 3.90 0.83
C VAL A 13 -23.71 4.46 0.89
N LEU A 14 -24.72 3.59 0.85
CA LEU A 14 -26.12 3.97 1.10
C LEU A 14 -26.61 3.28 2.36
N LEU A 15 -27.01 4.07 3.34
CA LEU A 15 -27.67 3.56 4.55
C LEU A 15 -29.17 3.53 4.29
N LEU A 16 -29.79 2.38 4.41
CA LEU A 16 -31.24 2.21 4.33
C LEU A 16 -31.85 2.41 5.72
N GLY A 17 -32.81 3.31 5.84
CA GLY A 17 -33.58 3.51 7.07
C GLY A 17 -34.46 2.29 7.38
N ALA A 18 -34.44 1.85 8.64
CA ALA A 18 -35.20 0.70 9.12
C ALA A 18 -36.71 1.04 9.15
N GLN A 19 -37.43 0.70 8.09
CA GLN A 19 -38.87 0.58 8.12
C GLN A 19 -39.31 -0.50 7.10
N GLN A 20 -39.36 -1.74 7.56
CA GLN A 20 -40.36 -2.73 7.16
C GLN A 20 -40.11 -4.03 7.93
N ILE A 21 -41.18 -4.58 8.52
CA ILE A 21 -41.16 -5.91 9.12
C ILE A 21 -41.16 -6.93 7.99
N ALA A 22 -39.98 -7.25 7.46
CA ALA A 22 -39.80 -8.27 6.45
C ALA A 22 -39.53 -9.61 7.14
N ARG A 23 -40.16 -10.67 6.64
CA ARG A 23 -39.83 -12.07 7.03
C ARG A 23 -38.52 -12.47 6.34
N GLY A 24 -37.37 -12.00 6.83
CA GLY A 24 -36.06 -12.26 6.24
C GLY A 24 -35.01 -11.26 6.70
N ALA A 25 -33.75 -11.46 6.35
CA ALA A 25 -32.67 -10.53 6.65
C ALA A 25 -32.85 -9.21 5.89
N THR A 26 -32.60 -8.08 6.55
CA THR A 26 -32.68 -6.74 5.98
C THR A 26 -31.31 -6.31 5.46
N ILE A 27 -31.25 -5.84 4.22
CA ILE A 27 -30.03 -5.27 3.66
C ILE A 27 -29.82 -3.87 4.24
N LEU A 28 -28.71 -3.67 4.93
CA LEU A 28 -28.33 -2.41 5.60
C LEU A 28 -27.51 -1.51 4.69
N ALA A 29 -26.57 -2.11 3.93
CA ALA A 29 -25.72 -1.36 3.00
C ALA A 29 -25.20 -2.26 1.87
N VAL A 30 -24.91 -1.65 0.72
CA VAL A 30 -24.09 -2.26 -0.35
C VAL A 30 -22.93 -1.31 -0.64
N ARG A 31 -21.73 -1.87 -0.73
CA ARG A 31 -20.50 -1.12 -1.03
C ARG A 31 -19.78 -1.79 -2.17
N VAL A 32 -19.11 -1.00 -3.00
CA VAL A 32 -18.25 -1.48 -4.07
C VAL A 32 -16.89 -0.80 -3.93
N TRP A 33 -15.85 -1.61 -3.91
CA TRP A 33 -14.48 -1.18 -3.72
C TRP A 33 -13.65 -1.64 -4.94
N PRO A 34 -13.52 -0.78 -5.96
CA PRO A 34 -12.69 -1.07 -7.11
C PRO A 34 -11.21 -0.96 -6.73
N ALA A 35 -10.42 -1.95 -7.13
CA ALA A 35 -8.98 -1.96 -6.99
C ALA A 35 -8.35 -2.56 -8.26
N PRO A 36 -7.09 -2.24 -8.58
CA PRO A 36 -6.41 -2.81 -9.74
C PRO A 36 -6.32 -4.34 -9.72
N ASP A 37 -6.14 -4.92 -8.54
CA ASP A 37 -5.95 -6.36 -8.36
C ASP A 37 -7.26 -7.12 -8.16
N TYR A 38 -8.36 -6.44 -7.79
CA TYR A 38 -9.68 -7.05 -7.60
C TYR A 38 -10.76 -5.99 -7.42
N THR A 39 -12.03 -6.35 -7.63
CA THR A 39 -13.14 -5.54 -7.16
C THR A 39 -13.92 -6.31 -6.11
N ARG A 40 -14.22 -5.65 -4.98
CA ARG A 40 -15.05 -6.18 -3.91
C ARG A 40 -16.44 -5.57 -3.94
N VAL A 41 -17.45 -6.42 -3.90
CA VAL A 41 -18.84 -6.01 -3.59
C VAL A 41 -19.22 -6.58 -2.24
N THR A 42 -19.63 -5.72 -1.31
CA THR A 42 -20.05 -6.11 0.04
C THR A 42 -21.52 -5.77 0.22
N ILE A 43 -22.30 -6.77 0.64
CA ILE A 43 -23.70 -6.61 1.03
C ILE A 43 -23.79 -6.83 2.54
N GLU A 44 -24.10 -5.77 3.28
CA GLU A 44 -24.26 -5.81 4.72
C GLU A 44 -25.73 -6.02 5.09
N SER A 45 -25.99 -6.86 6.07
CA SER A 45 -27.34 -7.27 6.51
C SER A 45 -27.40 -7.51 8.03
N ASP A 46 -28.59 -7.39 8.60
CA ASP A 46 -28.85 -7.67 10.01
C ASP A 46 -28.80 -9.17 10.36
N GLY A 47 -28.83 -10.06 9.36
CA GLY A 47 -28.75 -11.50 9.49
C GLY A 47 -27.81 -12.15 8.48
N LEU A 48 -27.44 -13.41 8.72
CA LEU A 48 -26.61 -14.20 7.82
C LEU A 48 -27.35 -14.45 6.50
N LEU A 49 -26.72 -14.09 5.38
CA LEU A 49 -27.26 -14.33 4.05
C LEU A 49 -26.78 -15.69 3.51
N VAL A 50 -27.71 -16.50 3.05
CA VAL A 50 -27.40 -17.72 2.30
C VAL A 50 -27.31 -17.35 0.81
N SER A 51 -26.21 -17.66 0.17
CA SER A 51 -25.98 -17.29 -1.23
C SER A 51 -25.49 -18.46 -2.08
N ARG A 52 -25.88 -18.46 -3.36
CA ARG A 52 -25.45 -19.43 -4.37
C ARG A 52 -24.92 -18.69 -5.60
N PRO A 53 -23.60 -18.66 -5.80
CA PRO A 53 -23.00 -18.04 -6.98
C PRO A 53 -23.12 -18.96 -8.21
N VAL A 54 -23.41 -18.37 -9.36
CA VAL A 54 -23.44 -19.03 -10.67
C VAL A 54 -22.66 -18.16 -11.66
N VAL A 55 -21.61 -18.72 -12.24
CA VAL A 55 -20.79 -18.04 -13.26
C VAL A 55 -21.36 -18.34 -14.64
N VAL A 56 -21.64 -17.29 -15.41
CA VAL A 56 -22.06 -17.39 -16.83
C VAL A 56 -20.89 -16.88 -17.67
N PRO A 57 -20.32 -17.71 -18.57
CA PRO A 57 -19.12 -17.35 -19.31
C PRO A 57 -19.34 -16.40 -20.48
N ASP A 58 -20.52 -16.49 -21.14
CA ASP A 58 -20.83 -15.72 -22.34
C ASP A 58 -22.28 -15.21 -22.35
N PRO A 59 -22.51 -13.89 -22.35
CA PRO A 59 -21.53 -12.86 -21.97
C PRO A 59 -21.09 -13.02 -20.49
N PRO A 60 -19.85 -12.59 -20.13
CA PRO A 60 -19.31 -12.86 -18.81
C PRO A 60 -20.14 -12.19 -17.72
N ARG A 61 -20.68 -12.99 -16.81
CA ARG A 61 -21.55 -12.56 -15.71
C ARG A 61 -21.36 -13.43 -14.48
N LEU A 62 -21.57 -12.83 -13.33
CA LEU A 62 -21.75 -13.56 -12.08
C LEU A 62 -23.18 -13.30 -11.59
N ALA A 63 -23.96 -14.36 -11.46
CA ALA A 63 -25.24 -14.32 -10.77
C ALA A 63 -25.05 -14.84 -9.34
N VAL A 64 -25.59 -14.15 -8.35
CA VAL A 64 -25.60 -14.57 -6.96
C VAL A 64 -27.05 -14.59 -6.48
N ASP A 65 -27.57 -15.79 -6.25
CA ASP A 65 -28.90 -15.98 -5.64
C ASP A 65 -28.75 -15.82 -4.13
N ILE A 66 -29.53 -14.93 -3.54
CA ILE A 66 -29.53 -14.63 -2.12
C ILE A 66 -30.90 -14.99 -1.56
N GLU A 67 -30.92 -15.94 -0.64
CA GLU A 67 -32.16 -16.44 -0.01
C GLU A 67 -32.57 -15.58 1.17
N GLY A 68 -33.87 -15.54 1.47
CA GLY A 68 -34.39 -14.92 2.69
C GLY A 68 -34.38 -13.39 2.72
N ILE A 69 -34.24 -12.74 1.57
CA ILE A 69 -34.40 -11.30 1.41
C ILE A 69 -35.45 -10.95 0.37
N GLU A 70 -36.08 -9.79 0.53
CA GLU A 70 -37.08 -9.29 -0.41
C GLU A 70 -36.48 -8.21 -1.32
N LEU A 71 -36.90 -8.26 -2.60
CA LEU A 71 -36.53 -7.24 -3.55
C LEU A 71 -37.35 -5.97 -3.31
N ASN A 72 -36.71 -4.94 -2.76
CA ASN A 72 -37.31 -3.63 -2.53
C ASN A 72 -36.78 -2.57 -3.53
N PRO A 73 -37.51 -1.45 -3.75
CA PRO A 73 -37.07 -0.41 -4.66
C PRO A 73 -35.71 0.23 -4.28
N ALA A 74 -35.43 0.35 -2.99
CA ALA A 74 -34.18 0.91 -2.49
C ALA A 74 -32.97 0.03 -2.85
N LEU A 75 -33.10 -1.29 -2.80
CA LEU A 75 -32.07 -2.22 -3.22
C LEU A 75 -31.78 -2.09 -4.73
N ARG A 76 -32.83 -1.90 -5.57
CA ARG A 76 -32.67 -1.66 -7.01
C ARG A 76 -31.94 -0.35 -7.31
N GLU A 77 -32.31 0.74 -6.61
CA GLU A 77 -31.68 2.04 -6.76
C GLU A 77 -30.19 2.00 -6.31
N LEU A 78 -29.91 1.28 -5.25
CA LEU A 78 -28.59 1.13 -4.66
C LEU A 78 -27.61 0.47 -5.63
N VAL A 79 -28.05 -0.60 -6.29
CA VAL A 79 -27.26 -1.39 -7.24
C VAL A 79 -27.05 -0.62 -8.56
N ALA A 80 -28.05 0.20 -8.97
CA ALA A 80 -27.96 0.99 -10.21
C ALA A 80 -26.91 2.12 -10.14
N LYS A 81 -26.40 2.45 -8.94
CA LYS A 81 -25.41 3.52 -8.73
C LYS A 81 -23.94 3.08 -8.80
N VAL A 82 -23.67 1.83 -9.20
CA VAL A 82 -22.31 1.34 -9.40
C VAL A 82 -21.63 2.14 -10.52
N LYS A 83 -20.42 2.60 -10.25
CA LYS A 83 -19.67 3.47 -11.16
C LYS A 83 -19.20 2.73 -12.41
N ALA A 84 -19.23 3.44 -13.55
CA ALA A 84 -18.81 2.90 -14.84
C ALA A 84 -17.27 2.70 -14.96
N ASP A 85 -16.49 3.26 -14.05
CA ASP A 85 -15.02 3.22 -14.06
C ASP A 85 -14.39 2.01 -13.34
N ASP A 86 -15.24 1.10 -12.79
CA ASP A 86 -14.74 -0.14 -12.18
C ASP A 86 -13.99 -1.00 -13.20
N PRO A 87 -12.81 -1.60 -12.87
CA PRO A 87 -12.02 -2.38 -13.82
C PRO A 87 -12.66 -3.73 -14.22
N PHE A 88 -13.55 -4.29 -13.39
CA PHE A 88 -14.16 -5.61 -13.59
C PHE A 88 -15.64 -5.54 -13.87
N ILE A 89 -16.37 -4.59 -13.26
CA ILE A 89 -17.83 -4.52 -13.31
C ILE A 89 -18.29 -3.56 -14.40
N ALA A 90 -19.08 -4.08 -15.34
CA ALA A 90 -19.78 -3.27 -16.34
C ALA A 90 -21.09 -2.69 -15.77
N GLY A 91 -21.74 -3.44 -14.88
CA GLY A 91 -22.96 -3.04 -14.20
C GLY A 91 -23.43 -4.10 -13.22
N ILE A 92 -24.30 -3.69 -12.29
CA ILE A 92 -24.96 -4.60 -11.37
C ILE A 92 -26.46 -4.44 -11.53
N ARG A 93 -27.18 -5.56 -11.54
CA ARG A 93 -28.63 -5.61 -11.63
C ARG A 93 -29.21 -6.49 -10.56
N VAL A 94 -30.39 -6.16 -10.10
CA VAL A 94 -31.11 -6.96 -9.10
C VAL A 94 -32.46 -7.35 -9.66
N GLY A 95 -32.81 -8.59 -9.50
CA GLY A 95 -34.10 -9.15 -9.90
C GLY A 95 -34.68 -10.08 -8.84
N GLN A 96 -35.95 -10.44 -9.03
CA GLN A 96 -36.54 -11.50 -8.23
C GLN A 96 -35.83 -12.81 -8.56
N GLY A 97 -35.33 -13.50 -7.54
CA GLY A 97 -34.75 -14.84 -7.64
C GLY A 97 -35.81 -15.94 -7.55
N ALA A 98 -35.47 -17.08 -6.96
CA ALA A 98 -36.44 -18.13 -6.61
C ALA A 98 -37.52 -17.57 -5.65
N PRO A 99 -38.62 -18.26 -5.38
CA PRO A 99 -39.86 -17.70 -4.79
C PRO A 99 -39.67 -16.87 -3.51
N SER A 100 -38.53 -16.97 -2.82
CA SER A 100 -38.22 -16.27 -1.57
C SER A 100 -36.83 -15.64 -1.55
N GLY A 101 -36.33 -15.15 -2.69
CA GLY A 101 -34.97 -14.59 -2.74
C GLY A 101 -34.76 -13.55 -3.82
N VAL A 102 -33.59 -12.96 -3.81
CA VAL A 102 -33.15 -11.94 -4.76
C VAL A 102 -31.97 -12.49 -5.57
N ARG A 103 -31.98 -12.27 -6.87
CA ARG A 103 -30.84 -12.53 -7.74
C ARG A 103 -30.10 -11.24 -8.03
N LEU A 104 -28.85 -11.18 -7.60
CA LEU A 104 -27.88 -10.16 -7.96
C LEU A 104 -27.14 -10.64 -9.21
N VAL A 105 -27.15 -9.85 -10.28
CA VAL A 105 -26.39 -10.13 -11.51
C VAL A 105 -25.33 -9.05 -11.69
N ILE A 106 -24.08 -9.47 -11.69
CA ILE A 106 -22.91 -8.62 -11.95
C ILE A 106 -22.48 -8.87 -13.39
N ASP A 107 -22.69 -7.90 -14.26
CA ASP A 107 -22.19 -7.92 -15.63
C ASP A 107 -20.70 -7.56 -15.60
N LEU A 108 -19.85 -8.38 -16.20
CA LEU A 108 -18.40 -8.26 -16.15
C LEU A 108 -17.84 -7.68 -17.45
N LYS A 109 -16.87 -6.79 -17.34
CA LYS A 109 -16.09 -6.26 -18.48
C LYS A 109 -15.09 -7.26 -19.02
N GLN A 110 -14.65 -8.18 -18.17
CA GLN A 110 -13.68 -9.23 -18.46
C GLN A 110 -13.98 -10.47 -17.63
N THR A 111 -13.43 -11.61 -18.04
CA THR A 111 -13.57 -12.85 -17.27
C THR A 111 -12.86 -12.70 -15.93
N ALA A 112 -13.57 -12.93 -14.83
CA ALA A 112 -13.04 -12.86 -13.47
C ALA A 112 -13.15 -14.21 -12.76
N LEU A 113 -12.37 -14.38 -11.69
CA LEU A 113 -12.43 -15.49 -10.74
C LEU A 113 -13.18 -14.99 -9.50
N PRO A 114 -14.47 -15.31 -9.34
CA PRO A 114 -15.24 -14.83 -8.19
C PRO A 114 -14.95 -15.67 -6.95
N GLN A 115 -14.85 -14.99 -5.81
CA GLN A 115 -14.92 -15.58 -4.48
C GLN A 115 -16.13 -15.02 -3.75
N VAL A 116 -17.05 -15.88 -3.30
CA VAL A 116 -18.25 -15.46 -2.57
C VAL A 116 -18.23 -16.12 -1.20
N PHE A 117 -18.31 -15.31 -0.15
CA PHE A 117 -18.22 -15.78 1.23
C PHE A 117 -18.91 -14.83 2.21
N ASN A 118 -19.22 -15.33 3.38
CA ASN A 118 -19.80 -14.54 4.47
C ASN A 118 -18.78 -14.19 5.54
N LEU A 119 -18.92 -12.99 6.09
CA LEU A 119 -18.18 -12.49 7.24
C LEU A 119 -19.15 -12.27 8.41
N PRO A 120 -18.77 -12.71 9.63
CA PRO A 120 -19.55 -12.44 10.84
C PRO A 120 -19.46 -10.95 11.23
N PRO A 121 -20.34 -10.48 12.12
CA PRO A 121 -20.25 -9.15 12.69
C PRO A 121 -18.89 -8.89 13.33
N VAL A 122 -18.32 -7.69 13.06
CA VAL A 122 -17.05 -7.25 13.64
C VAL A 122 -17.01 -5.72 13.68
N ALA A 123 -16.53 -5.16 14.77
CA ALA A 123 -16.49 -3.70 15.00
C ALA A 123 -17.89 -3.05 14.78
N ALA A 124 -17.98 -2.10 13.84
CA ALA A 124 -19.24 -1.44 13.50
C ALA A 124 -20.05 -2.18 12.42
N TYR A 125 -19.53 -3.26 11.85
CA TYR A 125 -20.19 -4.01 10.79
C TYR A 125 -21.02 -5.15 11.32
N GLN A 126 -22.18 -5.36 10.67
CA GLN A 126 -23.04 -6.51 10.87
C GLN A 126 -22.60 -7.70 9.97
N HIS A 127 -23.50 -8.63 9.67
CA HIS A 127 -23.22 -9.71 8.73
C HIS A 127 -22.92 -9.15 7.34
N ARG A 128 -21.91 -9.67 6.67
CA ARG A 128 -21.51 -9.23 5.34
C ARG A 128 -21.40 -10.41 4.37
N LEU A 129 -22.14 -10.35 3.27
CA LEU A 129 -21.89 -11.20 2.12
C LEU A 129 -20.90 -10.46 1.20
N VAL A 130 -19.77 -11.07 0.95
CA VAL A 130 -18.68 -10.50 0.13
C VAL A 130 -18.56 -11.23 -1.18
N VAL A 131 -18.43 -10.47 -2.26
CA VAL A 131 -18.12 -10.96 -3.61
C VAL A 131 -16.84 -10.28 -4.04
N ASP A 132 -15.75 -11.03 -4.12
CA ASP A 132 -14.46 -10.58 -4.66
C ASP A 132 -14.29 -11.10 -6.09
N LEU A 133 -13.94 -10.21 -6.99
CA LEU A 133 -13.72 -10.49 -8.41
C LEU A 133 -12.22 -10.30 -8.72
N TYR A 134 -11.51 -11.39 -8.90
CA TYR A 134 -10.07 -11.37 -9.24
C TYR A 134 -9.85 -11.54 -10.75
N PRO A 135 -8.80 -10.93 -11.34
CA PRO A 135 -8.43 -11.16 -12.73
C PRO A 135 -7.97 -12.62 -12.92
N ARG A 136 -8.25 -13.21 -14.08
CA ARG A 136 -7.71 -14.54 -14.43
C ARG A 136 -6.18 -14.53 -14.57
N LYS A 137 -5.62 -13.43 -15.05
CA LYS A 137 -4.18 -13.22 -15.22
C LYS A 137 -3.76 -12.05 -14.36
N ALA A 138 -2.93 -12.30 -13.38
CA ALA A 138 -2.35 -11.24 -12.57
C ALA A 138 -1.38 -10.42 -13.44
N VAL A 139 -1.44 -9.10 -13.33
CA VAL A 139 -0.46 -8.19 -13.92
C VAL A 139 0.81 -8.23 -13.05
N ASP A 140 2.00 -8.26 -13.68
CA ASP A 140 3.24 -8.15 -12.93
C ASP A 140 3.47 -6.67 -12.55
N PRO A 141 3.42 -6.33 -11.25
CA PRO A 141 3.57 -4.95 -10.81
C PRO A 141 4.98 -4.38 -11.06
N LEU A 142 5.99 -5.23 -11.23
CA LEU A 142 7.35 -4.78 -11.57
C LEU A 142 7.42 -4.35 -13.04
N GLU A 143 6.82 -5.11 -13.96
CA GLU A 143 6.72 -4.73 -15.38
C GLU A 143 5.97 -3.41 -15.55
N GLU A 144 4.87 -3.23 -14.80
CA GLU A 144 4.07 -2.00 -14.83
C GLU A 144 4.89 -0.79 -14.32
N LEU A 145 5.62 -0.97 -13.23
CA LEU A 145 6.48 0.08 -12.65
C LEU A 145 7.61 0.49 -13.62
N ILE A 146 8.22 -0.47 -14.31
CA ILE A 146 9.24 -0.23 -15.32
C ILE A 146 8.63 0.51 -16.53
N ALA A 147 7.47 0.06 -17.01
CA ALA A 147 6.80 0.70 -18.14
C ALA A 147 6.38 2.16 -17.83
N GLN A 148 5.91 2.44 -16.62
CA GLN A 148 5.62 3.80 -16.17
C GLN A 148 6.88 4.66 -16.16
N ARG A 149 8.01 4.13 -15.66
CA ARG A 149 9.29 4.85 -15.68
C ARG A 149 9.75 5.19 -17.10
N MET A 150 9.65 4.26 -18.04
CA MET A 150 10.02 4.50 -19.44
C MET A 150 9.20 5.64 -20.05
N LYS A 151 7.88 5.66 -19.81
CA LYS A 151 7.00 6.76 -20.24
C LYS A 151 7.40 8.10 -19.63
N ASP A 152 7.74 8.14 -18.33
CA ASP A 152 8.15 9.36 -17.64
C ASP A 152 9.52 9.87 -18.13
N SER A 153 10.43 8.96 -18.55
CA SER A 153 11.72 9.33 -19.13
C SER A 153 11.59 9.87 -20.56
N GLU A 154 10.66 9.35 -21.36
CA GLU A 154 10.34 9.85 -22.70
C GLU A 154 9.65 11.24 -22.66
N ALA A 155 8.86 11.52 -21.60
CA ALA A 155 8.19 12.80 -21.42
C ALA A 155 9.12 13.92 -20.91
N ARG A 156 10.35 13.60 -20.45
CA ARG A 156 11.37 14.59 -20.11
C ARG A 156 12.14 14.99 -21.36
N PRO A 157 12.29 16.30 -21.67
CA PRO A 157 13.18 16.73 -22.73
C PRO A 157 14.58 16.16 -22.46
N ALA A 158 15.15 15.48 -23.45
CA ALA A 158 16.51 14.97 -23.35
C ALA A 158 17.44 16.14 -22.98
N PRO A 159 18.32 16.01 -21.98
CA PRO A 159 19.37 17.00 -21.76
C PRO A 159 20.15 17.16 -23.07
N ALA A 160 20.40 18.39 -23.44
CA ALA A 160 21.23 18.68 -24.63
C ALA A 160 22.48 17.80 -24.59
N PRO A 161 22.90 17.22 -25.74
CA PRO A 161 24.03 16.30 -25.76
C PRO A 161 25.23 17.01 -25.14
N ALA A 162 25.64 16.59 -23.96
CA ALA A 162 26.95 16.94 -23.41
C ALA A 162 27.95 16.43 -24.40
N GLY A 163 28.80 17.33 -24.90
CA GLY A 163 29.81 17.02 -25.95
C GLY A 163 30.51 15.70 -25.63
N ASP A 164 30.66 14.86 -26.62
CA ASP A 164 31.25 13.52 -26.51
C ASP A 164 32.69 13.62 -25.95
N PRO A 165 32.93 13.37 -24.65
CA PRO A 165 34.28 13.50 -24.06
C PRO A 165 35.23 12.44 -24.61
N LEU A 166 34.68 11.32 -25.11
CA LEU A 166 35.47 10.24 -25.71
C LEU A 166 35.88 10.60 -27.12
N GLY A 167 35.01 11.23 -27.90
CA GLY A 167 35.31 11.75 -29.22
C GLY A 167 36.38 12.87 -29.18
N GLU A 168 36.31 13.77 -28.19
CA GLU A 168 37.37 14.79 -27.99
C GLU A 168 38.71 14.16 -27.57
N LEU A 169 38.69 13.13 -26.75
CA LEU A 169 39.92 12.44 -26.33
C LEU A 169 40.57 11.68 -27.48
N ILE A 170 39.78 11.04 -28.32
CA ILE A 170 40.22 10.35 -29.54
C ILE A 170 40.76 11.37 -30.53
N ALA A 171 40.11 12.51 -30.74
CA ALA A 171 40.58 13.58 -31.62
C ALA A 171 41.94 14.17 -31.16
N ARG A 172 42.15 14.35 -29.87
CA ARG A 172 43.41 14.80 -29.27
C ARG A 172 44.54 13.76 -29.42
N HIS A 173 44.25 12.47 -29.35
CA HIS A 173 45.25 11.41 -29.53
C HIS A 173 45.63 11.19 -31.00
N SER A 174 44.71 11.45 -31.94
CA SER A 174 44.95 11.28 -33.39
C SER A 174 45.81 12.41 -34.01
N GLN A 175 46.02 13.53 -33.30
CA GLN A 175 46.79 14.69 -33.77
C GLN A 175 48.23 14.74 -33.26
N ARG A 176 48.75 13.67 -32.62
CA ARG A 176 50.15 13.64 -32.18
C ARG A 176 51.05 13.09 -33.30
N PRO A 177 52.05 13.87 -33.81
CA PRO A 177 53.02 13.36 -34.79
C PRO A 177 53.91 12.28 -34.15
N ALA A 178 54.20 11.23 -34.90
CA ALA A 178 55.10 10.17 -34.50
C ALA A 178 56.55 10.72 -34.44
N THR A 179 57.14 10.78 -33.23
CA THR A 179 58.56 11.04 -33.04
C THR A 179 59.19 10.01 -32.11
N ALA A 180 60.17 9.29 -32.69
CA ALA A 180 61.34 8.59 -32.15
C ALA A 180 61.27 7.76 -30.83
N PRO A 181 62.03 6.63 -30.78
CA PRO A 181 61.95 5.66 -29.68
C PRO A 181 62.64 6.16 -28.41
N ALA A 182 61.97 6.02 -27.30
CA ALA A 182 62.47 6.33 -25.97
C ALA A 182 63.17 5.11 -25.33
N PRO A 183 64.15 5.33 -24.42
CA PRO A 183 64.93 4.26 -23.79
C PRO A 183 64.10 3.52 -22.72
N SER A 184 64.49 2.24 -22.51
CA SER A 184 63.91 1.31 -21.56
C SER A 184 63.92 1.83 -20.13
N PRO A 185 62.80 1.67 -19.34
CA PRO A 185 62.80 2.03 -17.93
C PRO A 185 63.33 0.90 -17.06
N SER A 186 64.15 1.27 -16.07
CA SER A 186 64.59 0.45 -14.93
C SER A 186 63.43 0.08 -13.99
N PRO A 187 63.50 -1.07 -13.32
CA PRO A 187 62.44 -1.55 -12.44
C PRO A 187 62.61 -0.99 -11.04
N SER A 188 61.77 -0.08 -10.61
CA SER A 188 61.51 0.16 -9.16
C SER A 188 60.40 1.17 -8.96
N SER A 189 59.17 0.69 -8.70
CA SER A 189 58.21 1.34 -7.80
C SER A 189 57.00 0.43 -7.54
N PRO A 190 56.51 0.25 -6.30
CA PRO A 190 55.36 -0.60 -6.01
C PRO A 190 54.12 0.05 -6.63
N TRP A 191 53.38 -0.75 -7.36
CA TRP A 191 52.08 -0.40 -7.95
C TRP A 191 51.10 -0.05 -6.84
N SER A 192 50.90 1.22 -6.56
CA SER A 192 49.72 1.69 -5.91
C SER A 192 48.57 1.60 -6.90
N LEU A 193 47.76 0.58 -6.81
CA LEU A 193 46.50 0.53 -7.52
C LEU A 193 45.71 1.81 -7.13
N PRO A 194 45.24 2.62 -8.09
CA PRO A 194 44.30 3.69 -7.78
C PRO A 194 43.13 3.05 -7.08
N ALA A 195 42.72 3.60 -5.91
CA ALA A 195 41.49 3.20 -5.25
C ALA A 195 40.39 3.23 -6.31
N ALA A 196 39.79 2.08 -6.58
CA ALA A 196 38.70 1.96 -7.55
C ALA A 196 37.66 3.01 -7.16
N ALA A 197 37.43 3.98 -8.05
CA ALA A 197 36.32 4.90 -7.92
C ALA A 197 35.06 4.05 -7.71
N PRO A 198 34.18 4.41 -6.78
CA PRO A 198 32.97 3.62 -6.52
C PRO A 198 32.25 3.45 -7.85
N GLN A 199 32.10 2.20 -8.30
CA GLN A 199 31.39 1.88 -9.52
C GLN A 199 29.97 2.41 -9.33
N ARG A 200 29.61 3.42 -10.13
CA ARG A 200 28.23 3.90 -10.25
C ARG A 200 27.41 2.74 -10.82
N THR A 201 26.73 2.04 -9.95
CA THR A 201 25.68 1.10 -10.39
C THR A 201 24.46 1.94 -10.74
N ASP A 202 24.15 2.09 -12.01
CA ASP A 202 22.88 2.65 -12.46
C ASP A 202 21.76 1.70 -12.06
N ARG A 203 21.21 1.94 -10.88
CA ARG A 203 20.22 1.09 -10.26
C ARG A 203 19.00 1.88 -9.86
N LEU A 204 17.80 1.36 -10.16
CA LEU A 204 16.56 1.88 -9.63
C LEU A 204 16.40 1.46 -8.16
N ILE A 205 16.27 2.43 -7.26
CA ILE A 205 15.92 2.20 -5.85
C ILE A 205 14.39 2.20 -5.73
N ILE A 206 13.79 1.12 -5.26
CA ILE A 206 12.35 0.99 -5.08
C ILE A 206 12.01 1.06 -3.60
N VAL A 207 11.17 2.03 -3.21
CA VAL A 207 10.61 2.16 -1.87
C VAL A 207 9.14 1.77 -1.92
N ALA A 208 8.78 0.70 -1.25
CA ALA A 208 7.38 0.33 -1.09
C ALA A 208 6.76 1.18 0.03
N LEU A 209 5.72 1.93 -0.33
CA LEU A 209 4.89 2.69 0.61
C LEU A 209 3.59 1.93 0.85
N ASP A 210 3.28 1.74 2.11
CA ASP A 210 2.10 1.02 2.53
C ASP A 210 1.18 1.94 3.36
N PRO A 211 0.25 2.66 2.72
CA PRO A 211 -0.78 3.36 3.47
C PRO A 211 -1.66 2.34 4.18
N GLY A 212 -1.65 2.32 5.52
CA GLY A 212 -2.44 1.39 6.32
C GLY A 212 -3.93 1.43 6.00
N HIS A 213 -4.66 0.36 6.32
CA HIS A 213 -6.11 0.27 6.18
C HIS A 213 -6.62 0.40 4.73
N GLY A 214 -7.85 0.90 4.54
CA GLY A 214 -8.46 1.11 3.22
C GLY A 214 -9.73 0.28 3.01
N GLY A 215 -10.59 0.73 2.10
CA GLY A 215 -11.85 0.05 1.79
C GLY A 215 -12.74 -0.15 3.01
N GLU A 216 -13.08 -1.39 3.31
CA GLU A 216 -13.89 -1.79 4.47
C GLU A 216 -13.21 -1.49 5.82
N ASP A 217 -11.88 -1.39 5.84
CA ASP A 217 -11.14 -1.05 7.05
C ASP A 217 -10.87 0.46 7.13
N PRO A 218 -11.60 1.22 7.96
CA PRO A 218 -11.39 2.66 8.08
C PRO A 218 -10.13 3.02 8.86
N GLY A 219 -9.49 2.06 9.57
CA GLY A 219 -8.54 2.35 10.63
C GLY A 219 -9.17 3.03 11.83
N ALA A 220 -8.40 3.77 12.57
CA ALA A 220 -8.91 4.60 13.66
C ALA A 220 -9.73 5.79 13.12
N VAL A 221 -10.70 6.22 13.94
CA VAL A 221 -11.55 7.38 13.65
C VAL A 221 -11.36 8.41 14.76
N GLY A 222 -10.94 9.59 14.37
CA GLY A 222 -10.75 10.70 15.29
C GLY A 222 -12.07 11.30 15.80
N PRO A 223 -12.03 12.10 16.88
CA PRO A 223 -13.22 12.71 17.47
C PRO A 223 -14.06 13.56 16.50
N SER A 224 -13.44 14.16 15.50
CA SER A 224 -14.12 14.94 14.46
C SER A 224 -14.55 14.09 13.24
N GLY A 225 -14.43 12.77 13.30
CA GLY A 225 -14.80 11.85 12.24
C GLY A 225 -13.73 11.67 11.15
N THR A 226 -12.51 12.14 11.38
CA THR A 226 -11.39 11.91 10.47
C THR A 226 -11.00 10.43 10.49
N ARG A 227 -10.93 9.80 9.33
CA ARG A 227 -10.54 8.38 9.21
C ARG A 227 -9.05 8.27 8.93
N GLU A 228 -8.40 7.36 9.60
CA GLU A 228 -6.96 7.08 9.44
C GLU A 228 -6.62 6.73 7.99
N LYS A 229 -7.36 5.81 7.36
CA LYS A 229 -7.13 5.40 5.98
C LYS A 229 -7.02 6.56 4.97
N ASP A 230 -7.79 7.64 5.19
CA ASP A 230 -7.81 8.80 4.29
C ASP A 230 -6.59 9.70 4.52
N VAL A 231 -6.14 9.82 5.77
CA VAL A 231 -4.98 10.64 6.14
C VAL A 231 -3.69 10.00 5.64
N VAL A 232 -3.50 8.71 5.96
CA VAL A 232 -2.26 8.00 5.61
C VAL A 232 -2.09 7.84 4.11
N LEU A 233 -3.19 7.71 3.36
CA LEU A 233 -3.15 7.70 1.90
C LEU A 233 -2.63 9.04 1.33
N ARG A 234 -3.13 10.17 1.86
CA ARG A 234 -2.65 11.50 1.42
C ARG A 234 -1.17 11.72 1.75
N ILE A 235 -0.73 11.33 2.95
CA ILE A 235 0.70 11.42 3.33
C ILE A 235 1.55 10.56 2.40
N ALA A 236 1.11 9.34 2.10
CA ALA A 236 1.82 8.43 1.21
C ALA A 236 1.92 8.97 -0.23
N GLN A 237 0.87 9.58 -0.77
CA GLN A 237 0.87 10.20 -2.09
C GLN A 237 1.88 11.37 -2.16
N ARG A 238 1.90 12.24 -1.14
CA ARG A 238 2.89 13.32 -1.04
C ARG A 238 4.34 12.78 -0.96
N LEU A 239 4.53 11.71 -0.20
CA LEU A 239 5.84 11.05 -0.08
C LEU A 239 6.24 10.36 -1.40
N GLN A 240 5.31 9.75 -2.11
CA GLN A 240 5.53 9.17 -3.43
C GLN A 240 6.08 10.19 -4.43
N GLU A 241 5.50 11.39 -4.48
CA GLU A 241 5.99 12.47 -5.35
C GLU A 241 7.44 12.82 -5.05
N ARG A 242 7.82 12.92 -3.77
CA ARG A 242 9.18 13.24 -3.33
C ARG A 242 10.18 12.15 -3.70
N ILE A 243 9.81 10.89 -3.44
CA ILE A 243 10.65 9.74 -3.78
C ILE A 243 10.90 9.71 -5.28
N ASN A 244 9.85 9.86 -6.10
CA ASN A 244 9.94 9.81 -7.55
C ASN A 244 10.77 10.96 -8.15
N ALA A 245 10.89 12.08 -7.44
CA ALA A 245 11.71 13.22 -7.82
C ALA A 245 13.17 13.13 -7.35
N THR A 246 13.53 12.11 -6.54
CA THR A 246 14.82 12.03 -5.85
C THR A 246 15.79 11.08 -6.53
N VAL A 247 17.08 11.47 -6.51
CA VAL A 247 18.23 10.65 -6.90
C VAL A 247 19.18 10.55 -5.71
N VAL A 248 19.55 9.35 -5.29
CA VAL A 248 20.49 9.11 -4.19
C VAL A 248 21.74 8.42 -4.70
N ASN A 249 22.91 9.05 -4.48
CA ASN A 249 24.22 8.54 -4.94
C ASN A 249 24.24 8.16 -6.44
N GLY A 250 23.55 8.96 -7.28
CA GLY A 250 23.41 8.71 -8.72
C GLY A 250 22.31 7.71 -9.10
N ASN A 251 21.65 7.08 -8.14
CA ASN A 251 20.58 6.12 -8.38
C ASN A 251 19.20 6.80 -8.26
N PRO A 252 18.34 6.75 -9.29
CA PRO A 252 17.00 7.28 -9.22
C PRO A 252 16.15 6.43 -8.28
N MET A 253 15.21 7.10 -7.60
CA MET A 253 14.26 6.43 -6.72
C MET A 253 12.89 6.32 -7.35
N ARG A 254 12.14 5.28 -6.97
CA ARG A 254 10.73 5.11 -7.32
C ARG A 254 9.95 4.58 -6.11
N ALA A 255 8.82 5.21 -5.83
CA ALA A 255 7.87 4.69 -4.88
C ALA A 255 6.92 3.71 -5.55
N TYR A 256 6.64 2.63 -4.85
CA TYR A 256 5.58 1.68 -5.19
C TYR A 256 4.54 1.67 -4.06
N MET A 257 3.30 1.99 -4.37
CA MET A 257 2.22 2.03 -3.39
C MET A 257 1.55 0.66 -3.29
N THR A 258 1.33 0.14 -2.08
CA THR A 258 0.54 -1.10 -1.89
C THR A 258 -0.93 -0.88 -2.23
N ARG A 259 -1.44 0.34 -1.97
CA ARG A 259 -2.70 0.90 -2.46
C ARG A 259 -2.53 2.38 -2.79
N ASP A 260 -3.14 2.84 -3.85
CA ASP A 260 -3.12 4.23 -4.33
C ASP A 260 -4.50 4.91 -4.24
N ALA A 261 -5.53 4.15 -3.86
CA ALA A 261 -6.89 4.60 -3.67
C ALA A 261 -7.54 3.97 -2.43
N ASP A 262 -8.83 4.19 -2.22
CA ASP A 262 -9.57 3.68 -1.07
C ASP A 262 -10.09 2.26 -1.34
N PHE A 263 -9.21 1.27 -1.21
CA PHE A 263 -9.53 -0.16 -1.20
C PHE A 263 -8.69 -0.89 -0.15
N PHE A 264 -9.17 -2.05 0.30
CA PHE A 264 -8.49 -2.85 1.32
C PHE A 264 -7.45 -3.78 0.67
N VAL A 265 -6.26 -3.85 1.28
CA VAL A 265 -5.21 -4.82 0.92
C VAL A 265 -4.92 -5.66 2.16
N PRO A 266 -5.09 -6.98 2.11
CA PRO A 266 -4.73 -7.87 3.22
C PRO A 266 -3.27 -7.74 3.63
N LEU A 267 -2.97 -7.87 4.94
CA LEU A 267 -1.63 -7.63 5.49
C LEU A 267 -0.54 -8.45 4.78
N HIS A 268 -0.81 -9.74 4.51
CA HIS A 268 0.14 -10.59 3.80
C HIS A 268 0.36 -10.16 2.35
N GLN A 269 -0.67 -9.62 1.67
CA GLN A 269 -0.57 -9.13 0.29
C GLN A 269 0.25 -7.85 0.20
N ARG A 270 0.21 -6.97 1.23
CA ARG A 270 1.05 -5.76 1.30
C ARG A 270 2.53 -6.13 1.21
N VAL A 271 2.94 -7.10 2.02
CA VAL A 271 4.30 -7.64 2.00
C VAL A 271 4.64 -8.30 0.67
N GLN A 272 3.74 -9.12 0.12
CA GLN A 272 3.95 -9.77 -1.18
C GLN A 272 4.08 -8.75 -2.32
N LYS A 273 3.28 -7.69 -2.33
CA LYS A 273 3.37 -6.60 -3.31
C LYS A 273 4.76 -5.94 -3.27
N ALA A 274 5.27 -5.61 -2.08
CA ALA A 274 6.62 -5.06 -1.91
C ALA A 274 7.71 -6.03 -2.41
N ARG A 275 7.56 -7.33 -2.14
CA ARG A 275 8.51 -8.35 -2.59
C ARG A 275 8.48 -8.58 -4.10
N ARG A 276 7.31 -8.55 -4.73
CA ARG A 276 7.16 -8.69 -6.20
C ARG A 276 7.91 -7.59 -6.94
N VAL A 277 7.84 -6.35 -6.47
CA VAL A 277 8.63 -5.25 -7.04
C VAL A 277 10.07 -5.23 -6.56
N GLN A 278 10.48 -6.21 -5.73
CA GLN A 278 11.80 -6.29 -5.13
C GLN A 278 12.21 -4.99 -4.41
N ALA A 279 11.30 -4.42 -3.63
CA ALA A 279 11.54 -3.16 -2.93
C ALA A 279 12.82 -3.20 -2.09
N ASP A 280 13.49 -2.07 -2.00
CA ASP A 280 14.69 -1.88 -1.18
C ASP A 280 14.35 -1.49 0.25
N LEU A 281 13.20 -0.84 0.44
CA LEU A 281 12.61 -0.49 1.73
C LEU A 281 11.10 -0.68 1.69
N PHE A 282 10.53 -0.96 2.85
CA PHE A 282 9.08 -0.97 3.09
C PHE A 282 8.74 -0.03 4.24
N VAL A 283 7.86 0.94 3.98
CA VAL A 283 7.42 1.93 4.96
C VAL A 283 5.90 1.90 5.04
N SER A 284 5.38 1.34 6.13
CA SER A 284 3.94 1.36 6.45
C SER A 284 3.62 2.64 7.21
N LEU A 285 2.56 3.34 6.81
CA LEU A 285 2.14 4.62 7.35
C LEU A 285 0.80 4.49 8.06
N HIS A 286 0.77 4.91 9.32
CA HIS A 286 -0.36 4.84 10.22
C HIS A 286 -0.58 6.15 10.98
N ALA A 287 -1.75 6.32 11.57
CA ALA A 287 -2.13 7.44 12.43
C ALA A 287 -3.17 6.97 13.46
N ASP A 288 -2.81 5.98 14.24
CA ASP A 288 -3.72 5.17 15.03
C ASP A 288 -4.37 5.91 16.23
N ALA A 289 -5.39 5.31 16.82
CA ALA A 289 -5.95 5.73 18.09
C ALA A 289 -5.23 5.02 19.24
N PHE A 290 -4.87 5.76 20.27
CA PHE A 290 -4.34 5.19 21.50
C PHE A 290 -5.43 5.08 22.57
N PHE A 291 -5.23 4.22 23.58
CA PHE A 291 -6.23 4.00 24.64
C PHE A 291 -6.46 5.24 25.53
N THR A 292 -5.56 6.22 25.51
CA THR A 292 -5.74 7.50 26.18
C THR A 292 -5.75 8.64 25.14
N PRO A 293 -6.77 9.52 25.14
CA PRO A 293 -6.82 10.67 24.23
C PRO A 293 -5.72 11.69 24.46
N ALA A 294 -5.03 11.62 25.61
CA ALA A 294 -3.87 12.47 25.91
C ALA A 294 -2.58 12.03 25.19
N ALA A 295 -2.54 10.82 24.61
CA ALA A 295 -1.38 10.36 23.86
C ALA A 295 -1.17 11.25 22.63
N LYS A 296 0.09 11.64 22.39
CA LYS A 296 0.50 12.48 21.27
C LYS A 296 1.89 12.16 20.81
N GLY A 297 2.19 12.57 19.58
CA GLY A 297 3.50 12.44 18.97
C GLY A 297 3.66 11.17 18.16
N ALA A 298 4.65 11.18 17.27
CA ALA A 298 4.95 10.08 16.37
C ALA A 298 5.72 8.94 17.06
N SER A 299 5.59 7.74 16.51
CA SER A 299 6.38 6.56 16.87
C SER A 299 6.84 5.81 15.63
N VAL A 300 7.96 5.10 15.73
CA VAL A 300 8.41 4.20 14.67
C VAL A 300 8.63 2.81 15.25
N PHE A 301 8.13 1.82 14.54
CA PHE A 301 8.19 0.41 14.94
C PHE A 301 8.95 -0.41 13.90
N ALA A 302 9.70 -1.41 14.40
CA ALA A 302 10.31 -2.47 13.62
C ALA A 302 9.80 -3.83 14.11
N LEU A 303 10.00 -4.87 13.28
CA LEU A 303 9.62 -6.23 13.66
C LEU A 303 10.44 -6.73 14.85
N SER A 304 9.80 -7.49 15.73
CA SER A 304 10.46 -8.34 16.73
C SER A 304 9.96 -9.77 16.63
N GLN A 305 10.87 -10.72 16.67
CA GLN A 305 10.59 -12.15 16.82
C GLN A 305 10.53 -12.59 18.29
N ASN A 306 11.15 -11.84 19.20
CA ASN A 306 11.35 -12.22 20.60
C ASN A 306 10.40 -11.47 21.57
N GLY A 307 9.22 -11.06 21.09
CA GLY A 307 8.24 -10.30 21.88
C GLY A 307 8.33 -8.79 21.67
N ALA A 308 7.46 -8.05 22.33
CA ALA A 308 7.37 -6.61 22.16
C ALA A 308 8.31 -5.86 23.13
N SER A 309 8.87 -4.72 22.68
CA SER A 309 9.74 -3.86 23.47
C SER A 309 9.01 -3.15 24.62
N SER A 310 7.69 -3.03 24.53
CA SER A 310 6.81 -2.45 25.54
C SER A 310 5.40 -3.04 25.45
N SER A 311 4.60 -2.88 26.52
CA SER A 311 3.17 -3.25 26.52
C SER A 311 2.39 -2.43 25.49
N ALA A 312 2.75 -1.16 25.29
CA ALA A 312 2.15 -0.30 24.28
C ALA A 312 2.43 -0.83 22.87
N ALA A 313 3.69 -1.19 22.56
CA ALA A 313 4.06 -1.76 21.27
C ALA A 313 3.34 -3.09 20.99
N ARG A 314 3.14 -3.92 22.01
CA ARG A 314 2.35 -5.16 21.90
C ARG A 314 0.90 -4.86 21.54
N TRP A 315 0.29 -3.95 22.28
CA TRP A 315 -1.09 -3.57 22.06
C TRP A 315 -1.32 -3.00 20.65
N MET A 316 -0.40 -2.14 20.17
CA MET A 316 -0.44 -1.60 18.80
C MET A 316 -0.36 -2.73 17.77
N ALA A 317 0.61 -3.63 17.91
CA ALA A 317 0.74 -4.76 16.98
C ALA A 317 -0.49 -5.68 16.99
N ASP A 318 -1.05 -5.96 18.16
CA ASP A 318 -2.27 -6.77 18.29
C ASP A 318 -3.47 -6.09 17.63
N LYS A 319 -3.55 -4.76 17.69
CA LYS A 319 -4.61 -3.97 17.06
C LYS A 319 -4.45 -4.00 15.54
N GLU A 320 -3.27 -3.65 15.03
CA GLU A 320 -2.96 -3.62 13.59
C GLU A 320 -3.12 -5.00 12.93
N ASN A 321 -2.73 -6.06 13.61
CA ASN A 321 -2.87 -7.42 13.11
C ASN A 321 -4.35 -7.87 12.97
N ARG A 322 -5.32 -7.12 13.52
CA ARG A 322 -6.76 -7.37 13.33
C ARG A 322 -7.35 -6.70 12.09
N ALA A 323 -6.60 -5.89 11.37
CA ALA A 323 -7.04 -5.24 10.13
C ALA A 323 -7.66 -6.24 9.14
N ASP A 324 -7.07 -7.44 8.99
CA ASP A 324 -7.61 -8.51 8.13
C ASP A 324 -9.02 -8.99 8.53
N LEU A 325 -9.39 -8.92 9.81
CA LEU A 325 -10.74 -9.26 10.28
C LEU A 325 -11.75 -8.18 9.90
N ILE A 326 -11.37 -6.92 10.03
CA ILE A 326 -12.23 -5.76 9.72
C ILE A 326 -12.39 -5.64 8.21
N GLY A 327 -11.28 -5.69 7.47
CA GLY A 327 -11.25 -5.65 6.02
C GLY A 327 -11.85 -6.89 5.35
N GLY A 328 -12.01 -7.97 6.10
CA GLY A 328 -12.73 -9.16 5.67
C GLY A 328 -11.94 -10.04 4.72
N VAL A 329 -10.92 -10.72 5.23
CA VAL A 329 -10.14 -11.71 4.47
C VAL A 329 -10.85 -13.07 4.53
N ASN A 330 -10.92 -13.76 3.39
CA ASN A 330 -11.44 -15.13 3.33
C ASN A 330 -10.44 -16.12 3.94
N VAL A 331 -10.59 -16.42 5.24
CA VAL A 331 -9.69 -17.33 5.98
C VAL A 331 -9.77 -18.81 5.56
N LYS A 332 -10.73 -19.17 4.71
CA LYS A 332 -10.92 -20.56 4.23
C LYS A 332 -10.01 -20.93 3.05
N THR A 333 -9.34 -19.96 2.44
CA THR A 333 -8.42 -20.24 1.33
C THR A 333 -7.07 -20.76 1.89
N GLN A 334 -6.68 -21.98 1.49
CA GLN A 334 -5.43 -22.63 1.94
C GLN A 334 -4.16 -21.80 1.65
N ASP A 335 -4.20 -20.94 0.64
CA ASP A 335 -3.09 -20.05 0.25
C ASP A 335 -2.68 -19.06 1.35
N LEU A 336 -3.61 -18.66 2.24
CA LEU A 336 -3.32 -17.77 3.35
C LEU A 336 -2.41 -18.40 4.42
N HIS A 337 -2.54 -19.69 4.70
CA HIS A 337 -1.71 -20.39 5.68
C HIS A 337 -0.28 -20.56 5.16
N VAL A 338 -0.14 -20.90 3.88
CA VAL A 338 1.18 -21.04 3.22
C VAL A 338 1.86 -19.66 3.12
N ALA A 339 1.14 -18.63 2.72
CA ALA A 339 1.67 -17.27 2.65
C ALA A 339 2.13 -16.74 4.03
N ARG A 340 1.35 -17.01 5.09
CA ARG A 340 1.74 -16.63 6.47
C ARG A 340 3.00 -17.38 6.93
N ALA A 341 3.10 -18.67 6.67
CA ALA A 341 4.28 -19.46 7.06
C ALA A 341 5.58 -18.97 6.39
N LEU A 342 5.51 -18.57 5.12
CA LEU A 342 6.67 -18.03 4.38
C LEU A 342 7.09 -16.64 4.88
N LEU A 343 6.17 -15.85 5.43
CA LEU A 343 6.45 -14.51 5.96
C LEU A 343 7.08 -14.52 7.37
N ASP A 344 7.05 -15.65 8.08
CA ASP A 344 7.63 -15.78 9.43
C ASP A 344 9.17 -15.96 9.44
N MET A 345 9.83 -15.93 8.27
CA MET A 345 11.26 -16.18 8.12
C MET A 345 12.15 -14.93 8.10
N SER A 346 11.70 -13.81 8.70
CA SER A 346 12.52 -12.58 8.77
C SER A 346 13.86 -12.84 9.46
N THR A 347 14.96 -12.36 8.84
CA THR A 347 16.31 -12.58 9.35
C THR A 347 16.70 -11.51 10.37
N THR A 348 17.63 -11.84 11.28
CA THR A 348 18.21 -10.87 12.23
C THR A 348 18.86 -9.68 11.50
N ALA A 349 19.49 -9.91 10.35
CA ALA A 349 20.10 -8.87 9.53
C ALA A 349 19.05 -7.86 9.03
N GLN A 350 17.91 -8.35 8.51
CA GLN A 350 16.81 -7.52 8.04
C GLN A 350 16.22 -6.68 9.20
N ILE A 351 16.04 -7.26 10.39
CA ILE A 351 15.55 -6.54 11.56
C ILE A 351 16.53 -5.43 11.98
N ASN A 352 17.84 -5.70 11.97
CA ASN A 352 18.86 -4.70 12.28
C ASN A 352 18.85 -3.54 11.27
N ASP A 353 18.66 -3.82 9.99
CA ASP A 353 18.55 -2.79 8.97
C ASP A 353 17.23 -2.00 9.09
N SER A 354 16.14 -2.66 9.51
CA SER A 354 14.89 -1.99 9.87
C SER A 354 15.07 -1.04 11.06
N LEU A 355 15.83 -1.41 12.07
CA LEU A 355 16.15 -0.54 13.22
C LEU A 355 16.98 0.69 12.82
N LYS A 356 17.95 0.52 11.90
CA LYS A 356 18.72 1.66 11.34
C LYS A 356 17.82 2.62 10.54
N LEU A 357 16.95 2.07 9.68
CA LEU A 357 15.94 2.84 8.94
C LEU A 357 15.03 3.59 9.91
N GLY A 358 14.44 2.87 10.87
CA GLY A 358 13.55 3.43 11.87
C GLY A 358 14.19 4.56 12.67
N GLY A 359 15.47 4.40 13.06
CA GLY A 359 16.23 5.44 13.76
C GLY A 359 16.45 6.70 12.92
N ALA A 360 16.72 6.53 11.62
CA ALA A 360 16.85 7.65 10.69
C ALA A 360 15.53 8.41 10.50
N LEU A 361 14.42 7.70 10.34
CA LEU A 361 13.07 8.29 10.22
C LEU A 361 12.66 9.00 11.51
N LEU A 362 12.80 8.36 12.66
CA LEU A 362 12.43 8.90 13.95
C LEU A 362 13.16 10.21 14.25
N GLY A 363 14.47 10.28 13.92
CA GLY A 363 15.27 11.50 14.09
C GLY A 363 14.76 12.67 13.25
N GLU A 364 14.32 12.44 12.02
CA GLU A 364 13.79 13.49 11.14
C GLU A 364 12.34 13.88 11.48
N ILE A 365 11.50 12.92 11.83
CA ILE A 365 10.12 13.18 12.27
C ILE A 365 10.11 14.01 13.57
N GLY A 366 11.06 13.74 14.49
CA GLY A 366 11.21 14.51 15.72
C GLY A 366 11.50 15.99 15.51
N ASN A 367 11.94 16.41 14.33
CA ASN A 367 12.12 17.83 13.96
C ASN A 367 10.81 18.51 13.52
N VAL A 368 9.76 17.74 13.24
CA VAL A 368 8.44 18.25 12.80
C VAL A 368 7.45 18.33 13.95
N GLY A 369 7.49 17.35 14.85
CA GLY A 369 6.53 17.25 15.94
C GLY A 369 7.07 16.48 17.14
N ALA A 370 6.22 16.36 18.16
CA ALA A 370 6.54 15.53 19.32
C ALA A 370 6.77 14.08 18.92
N LEU A 371 7.67 13.41 19.64
CA LEU A 371 7.81 11.96 19.57
C LEU A 371 7.12 11.34 20.79
N HIS A 372 6.26 10.35 20.57
CA HIS A 372 5.69 9.56 21.66
C HIS A 372 6.75 8.70 22.34
N LYS A 373 7.65 8.12 21.53
CA LYS A 373 8.85 7.42 22.01
C LYS A 373 10.08 7.94 21.27
N ARG A 374 11.16 8.18 22.02
CA ARG A 374 12.43 8.69 21.47
C ARG A 374 13.34 7.60 20.90
N ARG A 375 12.85 6.37 20.82
CA ARG A 375 13.54 5.20 20.27
C ARG A 375 12.59 4.42 19.39
N VAL A 376 13.13 3.69 18.43
CA VAL A 376 12.38 2.70 17.67
C VAL A 376 11.90 1.61 18.61
N GLU A 377 10.60 1.34 18.61
CA GLU A 377 10.00 0.23 19.35
C GLU A 377 9.89 -1.01 18.46
N GLN A 378 9.69 -2.18 19.06
CA GLN A 378 9.60 -3.43 18.33
C GLN A 378 8.42 -4.26 18.83
N ALA A 379 7.70 -4.89 17.90
CA ALA A 379 6.66 -5.87 18.21
C ALA A 379 6.38 -6.79 17.00
N GLY A 380 5.45 -7.73 17.15
CA GLY A 380 5.11 -8.72 16.14
C GLY A 380 4.11 -8.23 15.09
N PHE A 381 4.38 -7.10 14.45
CA PHE A 381 3.54 -6.58 13.37
C PHE A 381 3.55 -7.50 12.15
N ALA A 382 2.38 -7.98 11.73
CA ALA A 382 2.25 -8.90 10.60
C ALA A 382 2.69 -8.25 9.28
N VAL A 383 2.41 -6.97 9.10
CA VAL A 383 2.77 -6.21 7.89
C VAL A 383 4.29 -5.99 7.75
N LEU A 384 5.07 -6.13 8.82
CA LEU A 384 6.53 -5.99 8.78
C LEU A 384 7.29 -7.30 8.58
N LYS A 385 6.58 -8.40 8.40
CA LYS A 385 7.19 -9.74 8.21
C LYS A 385 7.68 -9.94 6.77
N ALA A 386 8.58 -9.09 6.31
CA ALA A 386 9.27 -9.22 5.03
C ALA A 386 10.70 -9.74 5.29
N PRO A 387 11.03 -10.98 4.90
CA PRO A 387 12.31 -11.60 5.30
C PRO A 387 13.54 -10.97 4.66
N ASP A 388 13.37 -10.24 3.58
CA ASP A 388 14.41 -9.73 2.68
C ASP A 388 14.36 -8.20 2.47
N ILE A 389 13.44 -7.49 3.13
CA ILE A 389 13.25 -6.04 2.96
C ILE A 389 13.28 -5.35 4.32
N PRO A 390 14.17 -4.36 4.56
CA PRO A 390 14.10 -3.51 5.74
C PRO A 390 12.75 -2.81 5.83
N SER A 391 12.00 -3.07 6.91
CA SER A 391 10.58 -2.72 7.03
C SER A 391 10.31 -2.00 8.34
N VAL A 392 9.58 -0.89 8.27
CA VAL A 392 9.14 -0.11 9.44
C VAL A 392 7.69 0.30 9.33
N LEU A 393 7.04 0.47 10.48
CA LEU A 393 5.73 1.10 10.61
C LEU A 393 5.91 2.44 11.31
N VAL A 394 5.35 3.48 10.72
CA VAL A 394 5.42 4.87 11.21
C VAL A 394 4.03 5.28 11.66
N GLU A 395 3.85 5.45 12.97
CA GLU A 395 2.72 6.19 13.53
C GLU A 395 3.02 7.67 13.43
N THR A 396 2.33 8.36 12.55
CA THR A 396 2.61 9.77 12.27
C THR A 396 2.11 10.70 13.36
N ALA A 397 1.04 10.31 14.06
CA ALA A 397 0.43 10.95 15.21
C ALA A 397 -0.68 10.05 15.74
N PHE A 398 -1.29 10.38 16.88
CA PHE A 398 -2.47 9.65 17.39
C PHE A 398 -3.76 10.40 17.05
N ILE A 399 -4.55 9.86 16.09
CA ILE A 399 -5.79 10.49 15.61
C ILE A 399 -6.86 10.61 16.71
N SER A 400 -6.76 9.82 17.79
CA SER A 400 -7.62 9.93 18.98
C SER A 400 -7.43 11.21 19.79
N ASN A 401 -6.30 11.92 19.60
CA ASN A 401 -6.02 13.21 20.22
C ASN A 401 -6.60 14.32 19.33
N PRO A 402 -7.50 15.20 19.85
CA PRO A 402 -8.15 16.23 19.03
C PRO A 402 -7.16 17.23 18.40
N GLU A 403 -6.06 17.58 19.09
CA GLU A 403 -5.03 18.49 18.58
C GLU A 403 -4.27 17.83 17.44
N GLU A 404 -3.92 16.56 17.58
CA GLU A 404 -3.23 15.79 16.55
C GLU A 404 -4.14 15.49 15.36
N GLU A 405 -5.43 15.18 15.58
CA GLU A 405 -6.41 15.04 14.51
C GLU A 405 -6.51 16.32 13.67
N ALA A 406 -6.56 17.49 14.33
CA ALA A 406 -6.58 18.77 13.63
C ALA A 406 -5.32 18.99 12.79
N ARG A 407 -4.14 18.63 13.30
CA ARG A 407 -2.87 18.67 12.55
C ARG A 407 -2.84 17.70 11.39
N LEU A 408 -3.27 16.45 11.60
CA LEU A 408 -3.34 15.41 10.57
C LEU A 408 -4.25 15.79 9.39
N ARG A 409 -5.26 16.64 9.63
CA ARG A 409 -6.14 17.19 8.60
C ARG A 409 -5.50 18.33 7.80
N SER A 410 -4.45 18.94 8.32
CA SER A 410 -3.75 20.06 7.70
C SER A 410 -2.82 19.60 6.58
N ASP A 411 -3.02 20.13 5.38
CA ASP A 411 -2.13 19.87 4.25
C ASP A 411 -0.68 20.23 4.57
N ALA A 412 -0.45 21.36 5.22
CA ALA A 412 0.89 21.82 5.61
C ALA A 412 1.60 20.82 6.54
N TYR A 413 0.88 20.20 7.48
CA TYR A 413 1.46 19.21 8.37
C TYR A 413 1.76 17.89 7.65
N GLN A 414 0.86 17.45 6.75
CA GLN A 414 1.09 16.27 5.91
C GLN A 414 2.32 16.46 4.99
N GLU A 415 2.52 17.66 4.43
CA GLU A 415 3.71 18.01 3.67
C GLU A 415 4.98 17.91 4.53
N GLN A 416 4.96 18.51 5.73
CA GLN A 416 6.11 18.45 6.67
C GLN A 416 6.46 17.02 7.07
N LEU A 417 5.45 16.16 7.29
CA LEU A 417 5.66 14.74 7.60
C LEU A 417 6.28 13.99 6.41
N ALA A 418 5.75 14.20 5.21
CA ALA A 418 6.29 13.58 4.00
C ALA A 418 7.75 14.02 3.74
N ASP A 419 8.07 15.31 3.96
CA ASP A 419 9.45 15.84 3.87
C ASP A 419 10.36 15.19 4.92
N ALA A 420 9.89 15.04 6.16
CA ALA A 420 10.68 14.44 7.23
C ALA A 420 10.97 12.95 6.95
N ILE A 421 9.96 12.19 6.53
CA ILE A 421 10.12 10.79 6.15
C ILE A 421 11.10 10.67 4.98
N MET A 422 10.97 11.53 3.96
CA MET A 422 11.90 11.54 2.81
C MET A 422 13.35 11.84 3.24
N ARG A 423 13.57 12.83 4.13
CA ARG A 423 14.92 13.10 4.67
C ARG A 423 15.46 11.88 5.43
N GLY A 424 14.62 11.20 6.21
CA GLY A 424 15.00 9.98 6.92
C GLY A 424 15.42 8.84 5.97
N ILE A 425 14.67 8.63 4.89
CA ILE A 425 15.01 7.65 3.83
C ILE A 425 16.35 8.01 3.19
N ASN A 426 16.56 9.29 2.81
CA ASN A 426 17.81 9.75 2.23
C ASN A 426 18.99 9.54 3.19
N ARG A 427 18.81 9.88 4.47
CA ARG A 427 19.84 9.69 5.51
C ARG A 427 20.19 8.21 5.72
N TYR A 428 19.21 7.33 5.61
CA TYR A 428 19.44 5.89 5.66
C TYR A 428 20.31 5.43 4.50
N PHE A 429 19.96 5.76 3.23
CA PHE A 429 20.69 5.34 2.07
C PHE A 429 22.09 5.97 1.92
N GLN A 430 22.31 7.15 2.49
CA GLN A 430 23.66 7.74 2.57
C GLN A 430 24.63 6.86 3.36
N LYS A 431 24.14 6.18 4.39
CA LYS A 431 24.95 5.32 5.27
C LYS A 431 24.88 3.84 4.92
N ASN A 432 23.82 3.42 4.25
CA ASN A 432 23.52 2.04 3.90
C ASN A 432 23.20 1.99 2.40
N PRO A 433 24.23 1.98 1.52
CA PRO A 433 23.98 1.94 0.08
C PRO A 433 23.18 0.70 -0.27
N PRO A 434 22.23 0.79 -1.21
CA PRO A 434 21.40 -0.33 -1.59
C PRO A 434 22.26 -1.49 -2.10
N LEU A 435 21.92 -2.71 -1.69
CA LEU A 435 22.60 -3.93 -2.13
C LEU A 435 22.55 -4.02 -3.67
N ALA A 436 23.68 -4.44 -4.28
CA ALA A 436 23.72 -4.69 -5.72
C ALA A 436 22.73 -5.83 -6.05
N ARG A 437 21.57 -5.48 -6.59
CA ARG A 437 20.62 -6.45 -7.15
C ARG A 437 20.67 -6.27 -8.66
N ASN A 438 20.91 -7.35 -9.42
CA ASN A 438 20.87 -7.33 -10.87
C ASN A 438 19.42 -7.05 -11.32
N ARG A 439 19.09 -5.78 -11.52
CA ARG A 439 17.86 -5.37 -12.22
C ARG A 439 18.28 -4.87 -13.59
N PRO A 440 17.73 -5.41 -14.68
CA PRO A 440 17.86 -4.76 -15.97
C PRO A 440 17.21 -3.37 -15.85
N VAL A 441 17.94 -2.35 -16.26
CA VAL A 441 17.51 -0.94 -16.31
C VAL A 441 16.72 -0.71 -17.59
#